data_5fac97ead7449b6ed78531353ce312c7
#
_entry.id   5fac97ead7449b6ed78531353ce312c7
#
_cell.length_a   1.000
_cell.length_b   1.000
_cell.length_c   1.000
_cell.angle_alpha   90.00
_cell.angle_beta   90.00
_cell.angle_gamma   90.00
#
_symmetry.space_group_name_H-M   'P 1'
#
loop_
_entity.id
_entity.type
_entity.pdbx_description
1 polymer ?
#
loop_
_entity_poly.entity_id
_entity_poly.type
_entity_poly.pdbx_seq_one_letter_code
_entity_poly.pdbx_strand_id
1 'polypeptide(L)'
;MNVTVTSTDKTSTKVKTQDTATPSGDGVMPAAKETKVPQIQDEMAKDLVRFFKLLSDETRLRILFCLCHTDELHVRALCDLLQLSQPAVSHHLGMLRTAGIVEPRRDGKHNFYRILPGSCQDLLSLVFDSIPSEDQAATLRDLQLNYRPLRPR
;
A
#
# COMPACT_ATOMS: atom_id res chain seq x y z
N MET A 1 -7.39 -8.44 -53.77
CA MET A 1 -6.94 -7.19 -54.41
C MET A 1 -5.78 -6.65 -53.59
N ASN A 2 -4.60 -6.77 -54.19
CA ASN A 2 -3.32 -6.25 -53.66
C ASN A 2 -3.27 -4.74 -53.82
N VAL A 3 -2.77 -4.04 -52.81
CA VAL A 3 -2.10 -2.77 -53.05
C VAL A 3 -0.86 -2.68 -52.18
N THR A 4 0.26 -2.89 -52.80
CA THR A 4 1.61 -2.59 -52.37
C THR A 4 1.86 -1.10 -52.63
N VAL A 5 2.38 -0.35 -51.63
CA VAL A 5 3.03 0.97 -51.90
C VAL A 5 4.37 1.01 -51.19
N THR A 6 5.39 0.89 -51.99
CA THR A 6 6.78 1.28 -51.72
C THR A 6 6.91 2.79 -52.01
N SER A 7 7.57 3.54 -51.18
CA SER A 7 8.47 4.62 -51.68
C SER A 7 9.39 5.13 -50.57
N THR A 8 10.66 5.01 -50.91
CA THR A 8 11.85 5.65 -50.38
C THR A 8 11.78 7.17 -50.51
N ASP A 9 12.31 7.92 -49.56
CA ASP A 9 13.15 9.07 -49.92
C ASP A 9 14.17 9.39 -48.82
N LYS A 10 15.40 9.55 -49.31
CA LYS A 10 16.59 9.96 -48.56
C LYS A 10 16.76 11.45 -48.76
N THR A 11 16.88 12.22 -47.68
CA THR A 11 17.48 13.55 -47.82
C THR A 11 18.51 13.74 -46.72
N SER A 12 19.75 13.65 -47.16
CA SER A 12 20.98 13.96 -46.41
C SER A 12 21.16 15.47 -46.39
N THR A 13 21.11 16.08 -45.23
CA THR A 13 21.55 17.49 -45.08
C THR A 13 22.79 17.55 -44.20
N LYS A 14 23.90 17.78 -44.89
CA LYS A 14 25.24 18.00 -44.36
C LYS A 14 25.32 19.45 -43.85
N VAL A 15 25.45 19.68 -42.57
CA VAL A 15 25.74 21.00 -42.01
C VAL A 15 27.17 21.02 -41.42
N LYS A 16 27.88 22.04 -41.87
CA LYS A 16 29.29 22.32 -41.66
C LYS A 16 29.63 22.57 -40.18
N THR A 17 30.78 22.01 -39.82
CA THR A 17 31.60 22.33 -38.65
C THR A 17 31.99 23.83 -38.67
N GLN A 18 31.81 24.51 -37.56
CA GLN A 18 32.58 25.68 -37.20
C GLN A 18 33.09 25.52 -35.78
N ASP A 19 34.42 25.50 -35.68
CA ASP A 19 35.20 25.54 -34.45
C ASP A 19 34.98 26.90 -33.75
N THR A 20 34.67 26.86 -32.45
CA THR A 20 35.08 27.94 -31.55
C THR A 20 35.21 27.45 -30.11
N ALA A 21 36.46 27.46 -29.68
CA ALA A 21 36.94 27.77 -28.32
C ALA A 21 36.35 27.06 -27.12
N THR A 22 37.14 26.20 -26.54
CA THR A 22 37.16 25.70 -25.16
C THR A 22 37.18 26.86 -24.13
N PRO A 23 36.48 26.78 -23.04
CA PRO A 23 37.04 27.12 -21.75
C PRO A 23 37.13 25.89 -20.86
N SER A 24 38.34 25.59 -20.45
CA SER A 24 38.68 24.71 -19.36
C SER A 24 37.97 25.15 -18.07
N GLY A 25 37.10 24.30 -17.56
CA GLY A 25 36.54 24.44 -16.24
C GLY A 25 36.46 23.04 -15.65
N ASP A 26 37.48 22.67 -14.87
CA ASP A 26 37.50 21.45 -14.04
C ASP A 26 36.40 21.51 -12.98
N GLY A 27 35.19 21.27 -13.41
CA GLY A 27 34.07 20.98 -12.53
C GLY A 27 33.91 19.47 -12.42
N VAL A 28 34.70 18.83 -11.55
CA VAL A 28 34.44 17.48 -11.12
C VAL A 28 33.07 17.46 -10.45
N MET A 29 32.06 17.07 -11.23
CA MET A 29 30.75 16.76 -10.65
C MET A 29 30.96 15.59 -9.65
N PRO A 30 30.53 15.74 -8.38
CA PRO A 30 30.63 14.64 -7.44
C PRO A 30 29.85 13.48 -8.02
N ALA A 31 30.54 12.33 -8.14
CA ALA A 31 29.91 11.08 -8.57
C ALA A 31 28.63 10.87 -7.76
N ALA A 32 27.50 10.85 -8.45
CA ALA A 32 26.23 10.53 -7.85
C ALA A 32 26.41 9.17 -7.14
N LYS A 33 26.30 9.16 -5.82
CA LYS A 33 26.26 7.92 -5.05
C LYS A 33 25.13 7.09 -5.66
N GLU A 34 25.47 5.93 -6.21
CA GLU A 34 24.46 4.97 -6.67
C GLU A 34 23.61 4.60 -5.46
N THR A 35 22.47 5.24 -5.34
CA THR A 35 21.47 4.90 -4.32
C THR A 35 20.85 3.58 -4.77
N LYS A 36 21.32 2.47 -4.23
CA LYS A 36 20.66 1.17 -4.39
C LYS A 36 19.30 1.25 -3.70
N VAL A 37 18.28 1.59 -4.46
CA VAL A 37 16.90 1.51 -3.97
C VAL A 37 16.49 0.04 -3.96
N PRO A 38 16.15 -0.55 -2.81
CA PRO A 38 15.64 -1.91 -2.76
C PRO A 38 14.35 -2.01 -3.58
N GLN A 39 14.28 -3.02 -4.45
CA GLN A 39 13.07 -3.26 -5.24
C GLN A 39 12.14 -4.19 -4.47
N ILE A 40 10.87 -3.80 -4.37
CA ILE A 40 9.85 -4.67 -3.83
C ILE A 40 9.59 -5.85 -4.79
N GLN A 41 9.46 -7.06 -4.26
CA GLN A 41 9.13 -8.24 -5.06
C GLN A 41 7.67 -8.14 -5.55
N ASP A 42 7.43 -8.59 -6.79
CA ASP A 42 6.12 -8.46 -7.44
C ASP A 42 4.96 -9.10 -6.65
N GLU A 43 5.19 -10.27 -6.05
CA GLU A 43 4.18 -10.95 -5.24
C GLU A 43 3.88 -10.16 -3.95
N MET A 44 4.91 -9.68 -3.28
CA MET A 44 4.76 -8.81 -2.10
C MET A 44 3.98 -7.54 -2.44
N ALA A 45 4.29 -6.89 -3.56
CA ALA A 45 3.57 -5.71 -4.02
C ALA A 45 2.08 -5.99 -4.25
N LYS A 46 1.74 -7.16 -4.86
CA LYS A 46 0.36 -7.59 -5.07
C LYS A 46 -0.38 -7.83 -3.74
N ASP A 47 0.26 -8.48 -2.79
CA ASP A 47 -0.35 -8.78 -1.50
C ASP A 47 -0.59 -7.50 -0.68
N LEU A 48 0.34 -6.56 -0.67
CA LEU A 48 0.17 -5.25 -0.08
C LEU A 48 -0.99 -4.47 -0.73
N VAL A 49 -1.07 -4.48 -2.06
CA VAL A 49 -2.18 -3.82 -2.77
C VAL A 49 -3.53 -4.45 -2.38
N ARG A 50 -3.62 -5.77 -2.29
CA ARG A 50 -4.85 -6.47 -1.85
C ARG A 50 -5.23 -6.08 -0.42
N PHE A 51 -4.25 -6.05 0.48
CA PHE A 51 -4.44 -5.66 1.87
C PHE A 51 -4.92 -4.21 1.99
N PHE A 52 -4.25 -3.25 1.35
CA PHE A 52 -4.67 -1.86 1.39
C PHE A 52 -6.04 -1.62 0.74
N LYS A 53 -6.35 -2.31 -0.37
CA LYS A 53 -7.69 -2.26 -0.97
C LYS A 53 -8.76 -2.79 -0.02
N LEU A 54 -8.46 -3.83 0.74
CA LEU A 54 -9.38 -4.34 1.74
C LEU A 54 -9.62 -3.32 2.86
N LEU A 55 -8.58 -2.64 3.32
CA LEU A 55 -8.68 -1.63 4.38
C LEU A 55 -9.22 -0.27 3.91
N SER A 56 -9.33 -0.03 2.61
CA SER A 56 -9.82 1.25 2.06
C SER A 56 -11.32 1.49 2.23
N ASP A 57 -12.03 0.60 2.90
CA ASP A 57 -13.46 0.73 3.23
C ASP A 57 -13.64 1.16 4.69
N GLU A 58 -14.41 2.21 4.91
CA GLU A 58 -14.63 2.78 6.24
C GLU A 58 -15.27 1.79 7.22
N THR A 59 -16.23 1.01 6.76
CA THR A 59 -16.93 0.04 7.63
C THR A 59 -15.98 -1.05 8.10
N ARG A 60 -15.13 -1.57 7.21
CA ARG A 60 -14.13 -2.58 7.58
C ARG A 60 -13.11 -2.02 8.57
N LEU A 61 -12.64 -0.78 8.37
CA LEU A 61 -11.76 -0.13 9.34
C LEU A 61 -12.42 0.03 10.70
N ARG A 62 -13.68 0.43 10.75
CA ARG A 62 -14.44 0.56 12.01
C ARG A 62 -14.63 -0.79 12.71
N ILE A 63 -14.92 -1.86 11.95
CA ILE A 63 -15.01 -3.23 12.51
C ILE A 63 -13.67 -3.62 13.13
N LEU A 64 -12.56 -3.45 12.40
CA LEU A 64 -11.23 -3.78 12.91
C LEU A 64 -10.88 -2.96 14.14
N PHE A 65 -11.20 -1.66 14.14
CA PHE A 65 -10.98 -0.79 15.30
C PHE A 65 -11.73 -1.31 16.54
N CYS A 66 -12.99 -1.72 16.40
CA CYS A 66 -13.74 -2.33 17.50
C CYS A 66 -13.08 -3.62 18.01
N LEU A 67 -12.64 -4.48 17.08
CA LEU A 67 -12.00 -5.75 17.42
C LEU A 67 -10.59 -5.58 17.99
N CYS A 68 -9.88 -4.50 17.71
CA CYS A 68 -8.59 -4.19 18.32
C CYS A 68 -8.70 -3.81 19.80
N HIS A 69 -9.86 -3.34 20.25
CA HIS A 69 -10.09 -2.88 21.62
C HIS A 69 -10.77 -3.92 22.51
N THR A 70 -11.06 -5.10 21.96
CA THR A 70 -11.73 -6.20 22.65
C THR A 70 -11.13 -7.52 22.20
N ASP A 71 -11.13 -8.51 23.05
CA ASP A 71 -10.65 -9.85 22.69
C ASP A 71 -11.49 -10.46 21.56
N GLU A 72 -12.83 -10.30 21.65
CA GLU A 72 -13.78 -10.77 20.64
C GLU A 72 -15.12 -10.02 20.73
N LEU A 73 -15.85 -9.92 19.63
CA LEU A 73 -17.20 -9.35 19.57
C LEU A 73 -18.12 -10.26 18.76
N HIS A 74 -19.36 -10.41 19.22
CA HIS A 74 -20.38 -11.07 18.41
C HIS A 74 -21.00 -10.10 17.40
N VAL A 75 -21.53 -10.64 16.29
CA VAL A 75 -22.07 -9.85 15.17
C VAL A 75 -23.07 -8.80 15.62
N ARG A 76 -23.96 -9.13 16.56
CA ARG A 76 -24.98 -8.19 17.03
C ARG A 76 -24.39 -6.98 17.74
N ALA A 77 -23.34 -7.19 18.58
CA ALA A 77 -22.64 -6.07 19.21
C ALA A 77 -22.01 -5.13 18.16
N LEU A 78 -21.42 -5.69 17.11
CA LEU A 78 -20.88 -4.89 16.00
C LEU A 78 -22.01 -4.11 15.27
N CYS A 79 -23.19 -4.71 15.08
CA CYS A 79 -24.33 -4.01 14.50
C CYS A 79 -24.75 -2.82 15.37
N ASP A 80 -24.84 -3.01 16.67
CA ASP A 80 -25.26 -1.98 17.63
C ASP A 80 -24.21 -0.86 17.72
N LEU A 81 -22.89 -1.21 17.77
CA LEU A 81 -21.81 -0.24 17.81
C LEU A 81 -21.68 0.61 16.54
N LEU A 82 -21.87 -0.02 15.38
CA LEU A 82 -21.68 0.62 14.09
C LEU A 82 -22.99 1.21 13.49
N GLN A 83 -24.13 0.94 14.14
CA GLN A 83 -25.46 1.32 13.65
C GLN A 83 -25.74 0.80 12.22
N LEU A 84 -25.32 -0.46 11.98
CA LEU A 84 -25.47 -1.13 10.69
C LEU A 84 -26.33 -2.38 10.79
N SER A 85 -26.95 -2.74 9.66
CA SER A 85 -27.74 -3.98 9.58
C SER A 85 -26.82 -5.22 9.67
N GLN A 86 -27.37 -6.31 10.23
CA GLN A 86 -26.63 -7.57 10.35
C GLN A 86 -26.13 -8.12 9.00
N PRO A 87 -26.89 -8.06 7.88
CA PRO A 87 -26.35 -8.45 6.57
C PRO A 87 -25.14 -7.64 6.15
N ALA A 88 -25.13 -6.32 6.36
CA ALA A 88 -24.01 -5.46 6.04
C ALA A 88 -22.76 -5.82 6.86
N VAL A 89 -22.89 -5.93 8.17
CA VAL A 89 -21.78 -6.32 9.06
C VAL A 89 -21.27 -7.72 8.69
N SER A 90 -22.17 -8.69 8.45
CA SER A 90 -21.79 -10.05 8.06
C SER A 90 -21.04 -10.09 6.73
N HIS A 91 -21.41 -9.25 5.76
CA HIS A 91 -20.71 -9.12 4.48
C HIS A 91 -19.27 -8.64 4.68
N HIS A 92 -19.07 -7.55 5.44
CA HIS A 92 -17.73 -7.02 5.70
C HIS A 92 -16.87 -7.98 6.52
N LEU A 93 -17.44 -8.66 7.52
CA LEU A 93 -16.76 -9.72 8.27
C LEU A 93 -16.36 -10.90 7.38
N GLY A 94 -17.21 -11.27 6.40
CA GLY A 94 -16.88 -12.29 5.40
C GLY A 94 -15.67 -11.92 4.57
N MET A 95 -15.56 -10.66 4.13
CA MET A 95 -14.40 -10.17 3.38
C MET A 95 -13.13 -10.17 4.23
N LEU A 96 -13.20 -9.69 5.47
CA LEU A 96 -12.07 -9.70 6.41
C LEU A 96 -11.61 -11.12 6.75
N ARG A 97 -12.56 -12.06 6.90
CA ARG A 97 -12.26 -13.48 7.12
C ARG A 97 -11.59 -14.12 5.91
N THR A 98 -12.10 -13.88 4.71
CA THR A 98 -11.50 -14.39 3.46
C THR A 98 -10.06 -13.90 3.29
N ALA A 99 -9.76 -12.69 3.74
CA ALA A 99 -8.42 -12.14 3.75
C ALA A 99 -7.55 -12.62 4.93
N GLY A 100 -8.07 -13.47 5.82
CA GLY A 100 -7.31 -13.99 6.96
C GLY A 100 -7.01 -12.97 8.05
N ILE A 101 -7.76 -11.85 8.11
CA ILE A 101 -7.53 -10.80 9.12
C ILE A 101 -8.34 -11.08 10.40
N VAL A 102 -9.52 -11.65 10.24
CA VAL A 102 -10.39 -12.03 11.37
C VAL A 102 -10.76 -13.49 11.28
N GLU A 103 -10.99 -14.10 12.42
CA GLU A 103 -11.50 -15.46 12.52
C GLU A 103 -12.79 -15.52 13.33
N PRO A 104 -13.74 -16.39 12.94
CA PRO A 104 -14.96 -16.62 13.69
C PRO A 104 -14.73 -17.70 14.77
N ARG A 105 -15.29 -17.49 15.92
CA ARG A 105 -15.52 -18.51 16.95
C ARG A 105 -17.02 -18.69 17.14
N ARG A 106 -17.50 -19.91 17.04
CA ARG A 106 -18.91 -20.23 17.28
C ARG A 106 -19.13 -20.58 18.76
N ASP A 107 -20.14 -19.95 19.34
CA ASP A 107 -20.58 -20.27 20.72
C ASP A 107 -22.11 -20.34 20.71
N GLY A 108 -22.60 -21.57 20.76
CA GLY A 108 -24.03 -21.87 20.66
C GLY A 108 -24.65 -21.32 19.36
N LYS A 109 -25.56 -20.36 19.53
CA LYS A 109 -26.25 -19.67 18.41
C LYS A 109 -25.53 -18.41 17.94
N HIS A 110 -24.42 -18.02 18.58
CA HIS A 110 -23.71 -16.78 18.33
C HIS A 110 -22.38 -17.03 17.61
N ASN A 111 -22.04 -16.15 16.67
CA ASN A 111 -20.72 -16.08 16.06
C ASN A 111 -19.99 -14.88 16.65
N PHE A 112 -18.88 -15.15 17.30
CA PHE A 112 -17.93 -14.16 17.78
C PHE A 112 -16.80 -14.04 16.76
N TYR A 113 -16.24 -12.85 16.63
CA TYR A 113 -15.12 -12.59 15.75
C TYR A 113 -14.00 -11.95 16.53
N ARG A 114 -12.77 -12.32 16.21
CA ARG A 114 -11.55 -11.73 16.74
C ARG A 114 -10.54 -11.48 15.63
N ILE A 115 -9.59 -10.61 15.88
CA ILE A 115 -8.45 -10.41 14.97
C ILE A 115 -7.57 -11.66 15.07
N LEU A 116 -7.15 -12.18 13.91
CA LEU A 116 -6.18 -13.25 13.83
C LEU A 116 -4.78 -12.68 14.14
N PRO A 117 -4.11 -13.15 15.23
CA PRO A 117 -2.78 -12.66 15.58
C PRO A 117 -1.78 -12.83 14.43
N GLY A 118 -0.96 -11.83 14.21
CA GLY A 118 0.07 -11.84 13.16
C GLY A 118 -0.37 -11.35 11.79
N SER A 119 -1.63 -11.54 11.38
CA SER A 119 -2.08 -11.26 10.02
C SER A 119 -1.86 -9.81 9.54
N CYS A 120 -2.07 -8.82 10.42
CA CYS A 120 -1.77 -7.42 10.10
C CYS A 120 -0.28 -7.10 10.33
N GLN A 121 0.31 -7.69 11.34
CA GLN A 121 1.69 -7.43 11.73
C GLN A 121 2.67 -7.96 10.68
N ASP A 122 2.43 -9.15 10.14
CA ASP A 122 3.29 -9.74 9.11
C ASP A 122 3.32 -8.87 7.84
N LEU A 123 2.17 -8.35 7.39
CA LEU A 123 2.09 -7.49 6.22
C LEU A 123 2.69 -6.10 6.46
N LEU A 124 2.52 -5.53 7.64
CA LEU A 124 3.12 -4.25 8.00
C LEU A 124 4.63 -4.37 8.18
N SER A 125 5.12 -5.47 8.78
CA SER A 125 6.56 -5.75 8.90
C SER A 125 7.25 -5.77 7.55
N LEU A 126 6.63 -6.36 6.52
CA LEU A 126 7.20 -6.37 5.16
C LEU A 126 7.46 -4.97 4.61
N VAL A 127 6.62 -3.99 4.95
CA VAL A 127 6.80 -2.59 4.55
C VAL A 127 7.89 -1.93 5.40
N PHE A 128 7.82 -2.12 6.73
CA PHE A 128 8.71 -1.44 7.66
C PHE A 128 10.11 -2.04 7.69
N ASP A 129 10.27 -3.35 7.49
CA ASP A 129 11.58 -4.00 7.43
C ASP A 129 12.42 -3.56 6.22
N SER A 130 11.76 -2.99 5.20
CA SER A 130 12.42 -2.39 4.05
C SER A 130 13.00 -1.00 4.33
N ILE A 131 12.65 -0.37 5.47
CA ILE A 131 13.16 0.93 5.88
C ILE A 131 14.42 0.70 6.74
N PRO A 132 15.55 1.37 6.47
CA PRO A 132 16.77 1.25 7.28
C PRO A 132 16.49 1.47 8.78
N SER A 133 17.07 0.62 9.63
CA SER A 133 16.74 0.57 11.07
C SER A 133 16.96 1.89 11.82
N GLU A 134 17.92 2.71 11.37
CA GLU A 134 18.19 4.04 11.96
C GLU A 134 17.04 5.02 11.70
N ASP A 135 16.31 4.84 10.59
CA ASP A 135 15.20 5.70 10.19
C ASP A 135 13.83 5.18 10.66
N GLN A 136 13.72 3.87 10.99
CA GLN A 136 12.43 3.28 11.39
C GLN A 136 11.85 3.92 12.65
N ALA A 137 12.68 4.10 13.68
CA ALA A 137 12.25 4.71 14.94
C ALA A 137 11.91 6.20 14.78
N ALA A 138 12.64 6.91 13.92
CA ALA A 138 12.37 8.29 13.57
C ALA A 138 11.08 8.43 12.76
N THR A 139 10.91 7.59 11.73
CA THR A 139 9.71 7.58 10.87
C THR A 139 8.45 7.26 11.66
N LEU A 140 8.48 6.27 12.56
CA LEU A 140 7.34 5.95 13.41
C LEU A 140 7.02 7.07 14.42
N ARG A 141 8.03 7.73 14.99
CA ARG A 141 7.84 8.91 15.84
C ARG A 141 7.23 10.07 15.07
N ASP A 142 7.71 10.34 13.87
CA ASP A 142 7.20 11.41 13.01
C ASP A 142 5.77 11.14 12.57
N LEU A 143 5.41 9.89 12.26
CA LEU A 143 4.03 9.51 11.98
C LEU A 143 3.11 9.70 13.21
N GLN A 144 3.58 9.39 14.41
CA GLN A 144 2.82 9.59 15.65
C GLN A 144 2.69 11.07 16.02
N LEU A 145 3.77 11.85 15.87
CA LEU A 145 3.80 13.28 16.22
C LEU A 145 3.07 14.16 15.20
N ASN A 146 3.04 13.75 13.93
CA ASN A 146 2.43 14.51 12.83
C ASN A 146 1.02 14.02 12.48
N TYR A 147 0.48 13.02 13.19
CA TYR A 147 -0.90 12.61 12.96
C TYR A 147 -1.86 13.75 13.30
N ARG A 148 -2.29 14.46 12.29
CA ARG A 148 -3.34 15.46 12.39
C ARG A 148 -4.64 14.80 11.92
N PRO A 149 -5.62 14.58 12.81
CA PRO A 149 -6.88 14.00 12.37
C PRO A 149 -7.49 14.87 11.26
N LEU A 150 -7.87 14.23 10.16
CA LEU A 150 -8.62 14.88 9.08
C LEU A 150 -9.91 15.44 9.70
N ARG A 151 -10.14 16.74 9.56
CA ARG A 151 -11.37 17.36 10.07
C ARG A 151 -12.56 16.65 9.39
N PRO A 152 -13.59 16.25 10.14
CA PRO A 152 -14.82 15.75 9.52
C PRO A 152 -15.40 16.86 8.62
N ARG A 153 -15.74 16.47 7.39
CA ARG A 153 -16.52 17.32 6.46
C ARG A 153 -17.95 17.41 6.89
#